data_dc35233d8c95e87f69ccdf1fce47e74f
#
_entry.id   dc35233d8c95e87f69ccdf1fce47e74f
#
_cell.length_a   1.000
_cell.length_b   1.000
_cell.length_c   1.000
_cell.angle_alpha   90.00
_cell.angle_beta   90.00
_cell.angle_gamma   90.00
#
_symmetry.space_group_name_H-M   'P 1'
#
loop_
_entity.id
_entity.type
_entity.pdbx_description
1 polymer ?
#
loop_
_entity_poly.entity_id
_entity_poly.type
_entity_poly.pdbx_seq_one_letter_code
_entity_poly.pdbx_strand_id
1 'polypeptide(L)'
;QYAEAWESLAPFVKIGAMEDDKFADQVSDLILFATTAESIEGEQEPIKAGEKRYTTLSSYQNRLSDPQSKRILYCTDEVAQAGALTLWKSQNAEVIFAETVIDSQFLPWLEATKDQYKFQRVDAELDESLRDEKPEISDQDGETQSETIRNLIKDALNNDKVTIQVQALKGGEDAPPAMILLPEQMRRMNDMGALMDQRLPGLPDHHV
;
A
#
# COMPACT_ATOMS: atom_id res chain seq x y z
N GLN A 1 -0.24 -17.34 -20.37
CA GLN A 1 -1.05 -16.74 -21.48
C GLN A 1 -2.07 -15.70 -20.97
N TYR A 2 -2.94 -16.01 -19.96
CA TYR A 2 -3.91 -15.04 -19.45
C TYR A 2 -3.21 -13.88 -18.71
N ALA A 3 -2.29 -14.15 -17.80
CA ALA A 3 -1.52 -13.13 -17.09
C ALA A 3 -0.68 -12.24 -18.03
N GLU A 4 -0.13 -12.78 -19.09
CA GLU A 4 0.62 -12.01 -20.10
C GLU A 4 -0.27 -11.01 -20.86
N ALA A 5 -1.52 -11.40 -21.17
CA ALA A 5 -2.48 -10.52 -21.82
C ALA A 5 -3.12 -9.53 -20.84
N TRP A 6 -3.07 -9.82 -19.53
CA TRP A 6 -3.79 -9.09 -18.50
C TRP A 6 -3.39 -7.62 -18.43
N GLU A 7 -2.12 -7.28 -18.52
CA GLU A 7 -1.66 -5.88 -18.46
C GLU A 7 -2.36 -4.99 -19.50
N SER A 8 -2.61 -5.54 -20.69
CA SER A 8 -3.31 -4.82 -21.75
C SER A 8 -4.84 -4.83 -21.57
N LEU A 9 -5.40 -5.85 -20.94
CA LEU A 9 -6.85 -6.02 -20.77
C LEU A 9 -7.37 -5.38 -19.47
N ALA A 10 -6.55 -5.32 -18.45
CA ALA A 10 -6.93 -4.86 -17.12
C ALA A 10 -7.68 -3.51 -17.11
N PRO A 11 -7.23 -2.46 -17.82
CA PRO A 11 -7.92 -1.19 -17.83
C PRO A 11 -9.37 -1.29 -18.33
N PHE A 12 -9.58 -2.02 -19.40
CA PHE A 12 -10.91 -2.18 -20.02
C PHE A 12 -11.84 -3.01 -19.14
N VAL A 13 -11.33 -4.10 -18.55
CA VAL A 13 -12.10 -4.96 -17.64
C VAL A 13 -12.48 -4.19 -16.38
N LYS A 14 -11.55 -3.44 -15.77
CA LYS A 14 -11.82 -2.65 -14.57
C LYS A 14 -12.81 -1.53 -14.83
N ILE A 15 -12.69 -0.81 -15.95
CA ILE A 15 -13.67 0.22 -16.34
C ILE A 15 -15.04 -0.40 -16.57
N GLY A 16 -15.12 -1.48 -17.35
CA GLY A 16 -16.39 -2.15 -17.63
C GLY A 16 -17.07 -2.66 -16.35
N ALA A 17 -16.30 -3.16 -15.40
CA ALA A 17 -16.83 -3.60 -14.09
C ALA A 17 -17.39 -2.43 -13.27
N MET A 18 -16.80 -1.24 -13.34
CA MET A 18 -17.32 -0.05 -12.67
C MET A 18 -18.58 0.52 -13.34
N GLU A 19 -18.81 0.24 -14.61
CA GLU A 19 -19.94 0.76 -15.38
C GLU A 19 -21.14 -0.17 -15.44
N ASP A 20 -20.93 -1.50 -15.30
CA ASP A 20 -21.99 -2.53 -15.42
C ASP A 20 -21.86 -3.58 -14.32
N ASP A 21 -22.81 -3.59 -13.39
CA ASP A 21 -22.85 -4.52 -12.26
C ASP A 21 -22.92 -5.99 -12.71
N LYS A 22 -23.63 -6.29 -13.80
CA LYS A 22 -23.72 -7.66 -14.32
C LYS A 22 -22.39 -8.14 -14.89
N PHE A 23 -21.68 -7.25 -15.57
CA PHE A 23 -20.35 -7.54 -16.04
C PHE A 23 -19.38 -7.69 -14.86
N ALA A 24 -19.47 -6.82 -13.86
CA ALA A 24 -18.68 -6.92 -12.63
C ALA A 24 -18.83 -8.29 -11.95
N ASP A 25 -20.04 -8.78 -11.82
CA ASP A 25 -20.31 -10.11 -11.20
C ASP A 25 -19.70 -11.27 -12.00
N GLN A 26 -19.57 -11.11 -13.31
CA GLN A 26 -18.99 -12.15 -14.18
C GLN A 26 -17.45 -12.14 -14.16
N VAL A 27 -16.84 -10.97 -13.96
CA VAL A 27 -15.38 -10.82 -14.09
C VAL A 27 -14.64 -10.65 -12.77
N SER A 28 -15.33 -10.45 -11.65
CA SER A 28 -14.70 -10.16 -10.34
C SER A 28 -13.66 -11.19 -9.91
N ASP A 29 -13.90 -12.47 -10.17
CA ASP A 29 -12.96 -13.55 -9.85
C ASP A 29 -11.85 -13.73 -10.91
N LEU A 30 -11.91 -12.98 -12.01
CA LEU A 30 -10.93 -13.02 -13.08
C LEU A 30 -9.98 -11.83 -13.05
N ILE A 31 -10.28 -10.80 -12.25
CA ILE A 31 -9.44 -9.62 -12.12
C ILE A 31 -8.17 -9.96 -11.35
N LEU A 32 -7.04 -9.71 -12.01
CA LEU A 32 -5.72 -9.99 -11.47
C LEU A 32 -5.04 -8.72 -10.98
N PHE A 33 -4.24 -8.89 -9.92
CA PHE A 33 -3.30 -7.89 -9.43
C PHE A 33 -1.91 -8.51 -9.37
N ALA A 34 -0.89 -7.79 -9.79
CA ALA A 34 0.48 -8.19 -9.50
C ALA A 34 0.67 -8.24 -7.98
N THR A 35 1.50 -9.16 -7.49
CA THR A 35 1.63 -9.42 -6.06
C THR A 35 3.07 -9.73 -5.64
N THR A 36 3.37 -9.51 -4.37
CA THR A 36 4.64 -9.91 -3.73
C THR A 36 4.65 -11.36 -3.28
N ALA A 37 3.56 -12.12 -3.43
CA ALA A 37 3.51 -13.52 -2.99
C ALA A 37 4.64 -14.34 -3.62
N GLU A 38 5.36 -15.10 -2.81
CA GLU A 38 6.46 -15.95 -3.29
C GLU A 38 5.98 -17.23 -3.97
N SER A 39 4.78 -17.71 -3.58
CA SER A 39 4.14 -18.88 -4.19
C SER A 39 2.64 -18.66 -4.31
N ILE A 40 2.07 -19.07 -5.45
CA ILE A 40 0.63 -19.09 -5.69
C ILE A 40 0.23 -20.52 -5.98
N GLU A 41 -0.89 -20.98 -5.41
CA GLU A 41 -1.38 -22.34 -5.65
C GLU A 41 -1.58 -22.58 -7.14
N GLY A 42 -1.00 -23.68 -7.63
CA GLY A 42 -1.06 -24.08 -9.05
C GLY A 42 0.11 -23.59 -9.92
N GLU A 43 1.00 -22.75 -9.42
CA GLU A 43 2.25 -22.39 -10.11
C GLU A 43 3.37 -23.35 -9.69
N GLN A 44 3.96 -24.04 -10.66
CA GLN A 44 5.01 -25.04 -10.43
C GLN A 44 6.42 -24.50 -10.68
N GLU A 45 6.58 -23.31 -11.25
CA GLU A 45 7.88 -22.78 -11.64
C GLU A 45 8.30 -21.56 -10.81
N PRO A 46 9.58 -21.46 -10.43
CA PRO A 46 10.12 -20.25 -9.84
C PRO A 46 10.05 -19.09 -10.86
N ILE A 47 9.69 -17.90 -10.38
CA ILE A 47 9.64 -16.70 -11.22
C ILE A 47 11.05 -16.37 -11.70
N LYS A 48 11.16 -16.02 -12.97
CA LYS A 48 12.39 -15.42 -13.51
C LYS A 48 12.51 -13.97 -13.00
N ALA A 49 13.77 -13.54 -12.82
CA ALA A 49 14.03 -12.17 -12.38
C ALA A 49 13.35 -11.16 -13.32
N GLY A 50 12.49 -10.31 -12.74
CA GLY A 50 11.74 -9.30 -13.47
C GLY A 50 10.32 -9.70 -13.90
N GLU A 51 9.91 -10.95 -13.71
CA GLU A 51 8.52 -11.37 -13.94
C GLU A 51 7.66 -11.02 -12.71
N LYS A 52 6.44 -10.52 -12.94
CA LYS A 52 5.44 -10.27 -11.89
C LYS A 52 4.55 -11.50 -11.72
N ARG A 53 4.26 -11.89 -10.48
CA ARG A 53 3.16 -12.82 -10.18
C ARG A 53 1.86 -12.09 -10.13
N TYR A 54 0.78 -12.82 -10.42
CA TYR A 54 -0.56 -12.27 -10.41
C TYR A 54 -1.47 -13.11 -9.51
N THR A 55 -2.34 -12.44 -8.76
CA THR A 55 -3.32 -13.06 -7.88
C THR A 55 -4.68 -12.43 -8.07
N THR A 56 -5.74 -13.17 -7.76
CA THR A 56 -7.08 -12.62 -7.55
C THR A 56 -7.23 -12.17 -6.10
N LEU A 57 -8.18 -11.30 -5.81
CA LEU A 57 -8.46 -10.87 -4.43
C LEU A 57 -8.95 -12.03 -3.56
N SER A 58 -9.72 -12.95 -4.13
CA SER A 58 -10.18 -14.16 -3.43
C SER A 58 -9.00 -15.05 -3.05
N SER A 59 -8.05 -15.27 -3.96
CA SER A 59 -6.84 -16.06 -3.68
C SER A 59 -5.93 -15.35 -2.66
N TYR A 60 -5.82 -14.02 -2.71
CA TYR A 60 -5.12 -13.24 -1.70
C TYR A 60 -5.72 -13.46 -0.31
N GLN A 61 -7.05 -13.31 -0.17
CA GLN A 61 -7.72 -13.50 1.13
C GLN A 61 -7.54 -14.91 1.69
N ASN A 62 -7.56 -15.94 0.84
CA ASN A 62 -7.34 -17.32 1.27
C ASN A 62 -5.94 -17.57 1.84
N ARG A 63 -4.95 -16.73 1.51
CA ARG A 63 -3.58 -16.81 2.04
C ARG A 63 -3.36 -15.96 3.30
N LEU A 64 -4.33 -15.13 3.70
CA LEU A 64 -4.21 -14.34 4.92
C LEU A 64 -4.13 -15.25 6.15
N SER A 65 -3.26 -14.90 7.09
CA SER A 65 -3.14 -15.61 8.37
C SER A 65 -4.41 -15.54 9.22
N ASP A 66 -5.18 -14.46 9.07
CA ASP A 66 -6.52 -14.31 9.65
C ASP A 66 -7.57 -14.34 8.53
N PRO A 67 -8.31 -15.45 8.37
CA PRO A 67 -9.34 -15.58 7.34
C PRO A 67 -10.51 -14.60 7.49
N GLN A 68 -10.68 -13.97 8.66
CA GLN A 68 -11.71 -12.95 8.88
C GLN A 68 -11.21 -11.53 8.54
N SER A 69 -9.92 -11.38 8.28
CA SER A 69 -9.36 -10.10 7.87
C SER A 69 -9.87 -9.72 6.49
N LYS A 70 -10.43 -8.52 6.41
CA LYS A 70 -10.85 -7.92 5.12
C LYS A 70 -9.73 -7.08 4.49
N ARG A 71 -8.62 -6.91 5.22
CA ARG A 71 -7.54 -6.00 4.85
C ARG A 71 -6.71 -6.56 3.71
N ILE A 72 -6.57 -5.75 2.68
CA ILE A 72 -5.71 -6.02 1.52
C ILE A 72 -4.68 -4.88 1.45
N LEU A 73 -3.41 -5.25 1.56
CA LEU A 73 -2.32 -4.29 1.43
C LEU A 73 -2.04 -4.02 -0.05
N TYR A 74 -1.87 -2.75 -0.40
CA TYR A 74 -1.53 -2.38 -1.77
C TYR A 74 -0.42 -1.34 -1.86
N CYS A 75 0.33 -1.39 -2.95
CA CYS A 75 1.40 -0.47 -3.33
C CYS A 75 1.02 0.21 -4.65
N THR A 76 1.24 1.53 -4.75
CA THR A 76 0.95 2.32 -5.95
C THR A 76 2.21 2.77 -6.68
N ASP A 77 3.36 2.77 -6.00
CA ASP A 77 4.65 3.16 -6.54
C ASP A 77 5.74 2.38 -5.79
N GLU A 78 6.30 1.38 -6.46
CA GLU A 78 7.28 0.47 -5.86
C GLU A 78 8.55 1.22 -5.42
N VAL A 79 8.94 2.27 -6.12
CA VAL A 79 10.13 3.05 -5.81
C VAL A 79 9.89 3.98 -4.62
N ALA A 80 8.83 4.77 -4.69
CA ALA A 80 8.49 5.73 -3.63
C ALA A 80 8.12 5.03 -2.31
N GLN A 81 7.56 3.81 -2.38
CA GLN A 81 7.09 3.03 -1.23
C GLN A 81 8.02 1.86 -0.87
N ALA A 82 9.24 1.82 -1.42
CA ALA A 82 10.16 0.70 -1.24
C ALA A 82 10.43 0.36 0.24
N GLY A 83 10.62 1.36 1.09
CA GLY A 83 10.85 1.16 2.53
C GLY A 83 9.67 0.49 3.24
N ALA A 84 8.45 0.97 2.98
CA ALA A 84 7.24 0.37 3.54
C ALA A 84 7.04 -1.05 2.99
N LEU A 85 7.25 -1.24 1.69
CA LEU A 85 7.13 -2.54 1.05
C LEU A 85 8.11 -3.57 1.65
N THR A 86 9.36 -3.17 1.88
CA THR A 86 10.38 -4.01 2.52
C THR A 86 9.96 -4.39 3.94
N LEU A 87 9.43 -3.44 4.71
CA LEU A 87 8.96 -3.68 6.07
C LEU A 87 7.80 -4.69 6.10
N TRP A 88 6.81 -4.56 5.22
CA TRP A 88 5.71 -5.52 5.13
C TRP A 88 6.18 -6.91 4.66
N LYS A 89 7.08 -6.97 3.69
CA LYS A 89 7.69 -8.23 3.24
C LYS A 89 8.46 -8.94 4.37
N SER A 90 9.17 -8.20 5.24
CA SER A 90 9.87 -8.81 6.39
C SER A 90 8.93 -9.45 7.41
N GLN A 91 7.66 -9.09 7.40
CA GLN A 91 6.60 -9.71 8.19
C GLN A 91 5.82 -10.80 7.43
N ASN A 92 6.33 -11.24 6.27
CA ASN A 92 5.67 -12.18 5.37
C ASN A 92 4.26 -11.73 4.93
N ALA A 93 4.01 -10.42 4.92
CA ALA A 93 2.75 -9.87 4.44
C ALA A 93 2.76 -9.80 2.90
N GLU A 94 1.71 -10.30 2.31
CA GLU A 94 1.48 -10.16 0.86
C GLU A 94 0.97 -8.75 0.55
N VAL A 95 1.48 -8.16 -0.53
CA VAL A 95 1.08 -6.84 -1.04
C VAL A 95 0.72 -6.96 -2.51
N ILE A 96 -0.41 -6.39 -2.91
CA ILE A 96 -0.76 -6.26 -4.34
C ILE A 96 -0.26 -4.92 -4.90
N PHE A 97 -0.01 -4.88 -6.20
CA PHE A 97 0.36 -3.66 -6.92
C PHE A 97 -0.85 -3.09 -7.64
N ALA A 98 -1.12 -1.81 -7.38
CA ALA A 98 -2.21 -1.02 -7.95
C ALA A 98 -1.64 0.29 -8.51
N GLU A 99 -0.83 0.18 -9.57
CA GLU A 99 0.05 1.23 -10.07
C GLU A 99 -0.61 2.10 -11.14
N THR A 100 -1.83 1.74 -11.59
CA THR A 100 -2.48 2.46 -12.67
C THR A 100 -3.47 3.51 -12.16
N VAL A 101 -3.70 4.54 -12.96
CA VAL A 101 -4.72 5.58 -12.68
C VAL A 101 -6.11 4.96 -12.47
N ILE A 102 -6.41 3.88 -13.19
CA ILE A 102 -7.68 3.18 -13.05
C ILE A 102 -7.81 2.51 -11.69
N ASP A 103 -6.70 1.97 -11.15
CA ASP A 103 -6.70 1.34 -9.82
C ASP A 103 -7.10 2.32 -8.72
N SER A 104 -6.72 3.61 -8.84
CA SER A 104 -7.08 4.63 -7.87
C SER A 104 -8.60 4.87 -7.77
N GLN A 105 -9.37 4.53 -8.79
CA GLN A 105 -10.83 4.58 -8.81
C GLN A 105 -11.44 3.20 -8.53
N PHE A 106 -10.80 2.15 -9.03
CA PHE A 106 -11.30 0.79 -8.94
C PHE A 106 -11.26 0.23 -7.51
N LEU A 107 -10.19 0.48 -6.74
CA LEU A 107 -10.10 0.02 -5.35
C LEU A 107 -11.18 0.64 -4.44
N PRO A 108 -11.44 1.96 -4.44
CA PRO A 108 -12.55 2.54 -3.70
C PRO A 108 -13.92 2.04 -4.15
N TRP A 109 -14.10 1.83 -5.45
CA TRP A 109 -15.33 1.24 -5.98
C TRP A 109 -15.55 -0.19 -5.45
N LEU A 110 -14.52 -1.03 -5.43
CA LEU A 110 -14.59 -2.37 -4.84
C LEU A 110 -14.94 -2.33 -3.35
N GLU A 111 -14.35 -1.42 -2.57
CA GLU A 111 -14.71 -1.25 -1.16
C GLU A 111 -16.18 -0.84 -0.94
N ALA A 112 -16.71 -0.03 -1.86
CA ALA A 112 -18.09 0.45 -1.78
C ALA A 112 -19.10 -0.64 -2.20
N THR A 113 -18.72 -1.54 -3.09
CA THR A 113 -19.63 -2.55 -3.67
C THR A 113 -19.47 -3.93 -3.06
N LYS A 114 -18.33 -4.23 -2.46
CA LYS A 114 -18.00 -5.55 -1.88
C LYS A 114 -17.50 -5.38 -0.44
N ASP A 115 -18.37 -5.57 0.54
CA ASP A 115 -18.07 -5.41 1.98
C ASP A 115 -16.91 -6.26 2.51
N GLN A 116 -16.49 -7.25 1.73
CA GLN A 116 -15.42 -8.19 2.09
C GLN A 116 -14.01 -7.61 1.89
N TYR A 117 -13.85 -6.47 1.24
CA TYR A 117 -12.55 -5.87 0.96
C TYR A 117 -12.34 -4.56 1.72
N LYS A 118 -11.15 -4.37 2.26
CA LYS A 118 -10.64 -3.12 2.85
C LYS A 118 -9.21 -2.90 2.39
N PHE A 119 -9.02 -1.93 1.52
CA PHE A 119 -7.70 -1.63 0.97
C PHE A 119 -6.94 -0.65 1.85
N GLN A 120 -5.70 -1.02 2.20
CA GLN A 120 -4.78 -0.19 2.95
C GLN A 120 -3.48 -0.07 2.17
N ARG A 121 -3.06 1.16 1.87
CA ARG A 121 -1.77 1.36 1.22
C ARG A 121 -0.64 1.09 2.20
N VAL A 122 0.45 0.51 1.72
CA VAL A 122 1.58 0.05 2.55
C VAL A 122 2.20 1.14 3.44
N ASP A 123 2.06 2.41 3.07
CA ASP A 123 2.58 3.59 3.77
C ASP A 123 1.49 4.49 4.38
N ALA A 124 0.25 4.00 4.50
CA ALA A 124 -0.86 4.79 5.04
C ALA A 124 -0.77 4.97 6.56
N GLU A 125 -0.53 3.92 7.28
CA GLU A 125 -0.44 3.91 8.73
C GLU A 125 0.56 2.85 9.20
N LEU A 126 1.23 3.11 10.31
CA LEU A 126 2.09 2.12 10.94
C LEU A 126 1.23 1.17 11.77
N ASP A 127 1.05 -0.03 11.24
CA ASP A 127 0.33 -1.11 11.94
C ASP A 127 1.07 -1.53 13.22
N GLU A 128 0.32 -1.87 14.27
CA GLU A 128 0.90 -2.37 15.52
C GLU A 128 1.73 -3.63 15.30
N SER A 129 1.37 -4.45 14.31
CA SER A 129 2.12 -5.65 13.94
C SER A 129 3.55 -5.35 13.46
N LEU A 130 3.81 -4.14 12.96
CA LEU A 130 5.13 -3.68 12.49
C LEU A 130 5.99 -3.07 13.60
N ARG A 131 5.41 -2.79 14.76
CA ARG A 131 6.12 -2.21 15.89
C ARG A 131 6.89 -3.29 16.64
N ASP A 132 8.11 -2.97 17.05
CA ASP A 132 8.90 -3.81 17.93
C ASP A 132 8.73 -3.28 19.37
N GLU A 133 8.18 -4.11 20.24
CA GLU A 133 7.97 -3.77 21.67
C GLU A 133 9.30 -3.85 22.45
N LYS A 134 10.29 -3.06 22.07
CA LYS A 134 11.51 -2.94 22.87
C LYS A 134 11.28 -1.95 24.01
N PRO A 135 11.69 -2.28 25.25
CA PRO A 135 11.63 -1.33 26.34
C PRO A 135 12.52 -0.12 26.02
N GLU A 136 11.96 1.07 26.18
CA GLU A 136 12.73 2.30 26.05
C GLU A 136 13.75 2.42 27.19
N ILE A 137 14.99 2.69 26.86
CA ILE A 137 16.06 2.95 27.82
C ILE A 137 16.11 4.45 28.02
N SER A 138 15.89 4.89 29.26
CA SER A 138 16.08 6.30 29.65
C SER A 138 17.57 6.55 29.99
N ASP A 139 18.04 7.72 29.65
CA ASP A 139 19.37 8.20 30.03
C ASP A 139 19.42 8.68 31.49
N GLN A 140 20.54 9.26 31.90
CA GLN A 140 20.76 9.77 33.29
C GLN A 140 19.88 10.96 33.64
N ASP A 141 19.36 11.69 32.63
CA ASP A 141 18.49 12.85 32.82
C ASP A 141 17.01 12.47 32.73
N GLY A 142 16.68 11.19 32.48
CA GLY A 142 15.33 10.64 32.44
C GLY A 142 14.66 10.81 31.07
N GLU A 143 15.36 11.35 30.08
CA GLU A 143 14.87 11.37 28.69
C GLU A 143 15.07 10.01 28.01
N THR A 144 14.09 9.58 27.23
CA THR A 144 14.23 8.37 26.43
C THR A 144 14.99 8.68 25.14
N GLN A 145 15.66 7.66 24.58
CA GLN A 145 16.34 7.79 23.30
C GLN A 145 15.35 8.25 22.18
N SER A 146 14.11 7.80 22.25
CA SER A 146 13.03 8.20 21.34
C SER A 146 12.69 9.69 21.45
N GLU A 147 12.69 10.24 22.66
CA GLU A 147 12.45 11.68 22.90
C GLU A 147 13.59 12.53 22.34
N THR A 148 14.82 12.14 22.59
CA THR A 148 16.01 12.83 22.06
C THR A 148 15.98 12.87 20.52
N ILE A 149 15.72 11.73 19.86
CA ILE A 149 15.60 11.66 18.39
C ILE A 149 14.45 12.52 17.89
N ARG A 150 13.29 12.46 18.55
CA ARG A 150 12.10 13.26 18.19
C ARG A 150 12.42 14.76 18.24
N ASN A 151 13.04 15.22 19.30
CA ASN A 151 13.39 16.62 19.50
C ASN A 151 14.39 17.09 18.41
N LEU A 152 15.43 16.29 18.16
CA LEU A 152 16.41 16.57 17.11
C LEU A 152 15.78 16.75 15.71
N ILE A 153 14.88 15.81 15.36
CA ILE A 153 14.19 15.87 14.07
C ILE A 153 13.23 17.05 14.00
N LYS A 154 12.50 17.34 15.10
CA LYS A 154 11.59 18.46 15.19
C LYS A 154 12.30 19.79 14.98
N ASP A 155 13.43 19.97 15.64
CA ASP A 155 14.24 21.18 15.51
C ASP A 155 14.83 21.33 14.10
N ALA A 156 15.27 20.24 13.49
CA ALA A 156 15.80 20.24 12.13
C ALA A 156 14.74 20.54 11.07
N LEU A 157 13.53 20.00 11.21
CA LEU A 157 12.43 20.23 10.26
C LEU A 157 11.80 21.62 10.40
N ASN A 158 11.80 22.19 11.61
CA ASN A 158 11.19 23.48 11.93
C ASN A 158 9.79 23.65 11.30
N ASN A 159 8.96 22.61 11.40
CA ASN A 159 7.60 22.54 10.81
C ASN A 159 6.61 21.94 11.79
N ASP A 160 5.77 22.81 12.37
CA ASP A 160 4.78 22.42 13.38
C ASP A 160 3.59 21.60 12.82
N LYS A 161 3.47 21.48 11.51
CA LYS A 161 2.41 20.69 10.86
C LYS A 161 2.75 19.20 10.77
N VAL A 162 3.99 18.83 11.07
CA VAL A 162 4.46 17.45 11.01
C VAL A 162 4.44 16.84 12.40
N THR A 163 3.76 15.72 12.56
CA THR A 163 3.82 14.92 13.78
C THR A 163 4.95 13.90 13.66
N ILE A 164 5.91 13.95 14.56
CA ILE A 164 7.06 13.04 14.57
C ILE A 164 6.80 11.94 15.59
N GLN A 165 6.81 10.70 15.12
CA GLN A 165 6.75 9.50 15.97
C GLN A 165 8.06 8.72 15.82
N VAL A 166 8.68 8.39 16.94
CA VAL A 166 9.88 7.55 16.99
C VAL A 166 9.48 6.23 17.60
N GLN A 167 9.66 5.15 16.84
CA GLN A 167 9.26 3.81 17.28
C GLN A 167 10.25 2.78 16.74
N ALA A 168 10.52 1.74 17.51
CA ALA A 168 11.24 0.59 17.03
C ALA A 168 10.37 -0.21 16.04
N LEU A 169 10.92 -0.58 14.91
CA LEU A 169 10.25 -1.37 13.89
C LEU A 169 10.80 -2.79 13.86
N LYS A 170 9.93 -3.75 13.61
CA LYS A 170 10.34 -5.10 13.24
C LYS A 170 10.97 -5.04 11.85
N GLY A 171 12.07 -5.73 11.65
CA GLY A 171 12.82 -5.69 10.39
C GLY A 171 14.32 -5.46 10.60
N GLY A 172 14.71 -5.09 11.82
CA GLY A 172 16.12 -4.92 12.20
C GLY A 172 16.83 -3.91 11.30
N GLU A 173 17.99 -4.31 10.76
CA GLU A 173 18.83 -3.46 9.90
C GLU A 173 18.19 -3.16 8.54
N ASP A 174 17.26 -3.98 8.08
CA ASP A 174 16.54 -3.78 6.82
C ASP A 174 15.34 -2.82 6.95
N ALA A 175 14.97 -2.42 8.18
CA ALA A 175 13.91 -1.45 8.40
C ALA A 175 14.33 -0.05 7.90
N PRO A 176 13.43 0.69 7.23
CA PRO A 176 13.75 2.04 6.78
C PRO A 176 14.02 2.95 7.99
N PRO A 177 15.07 3.80 7.93
CA PRO A 177 15.42 4.69 9.05
C PRO A 177 14.37 5.77 9.32
N ALA A 178 13.57 6.10 8.33
CA ALA A 178 12.45 7.03 8.43
C ALA A 178 11.40 6.72 7.36
N MET A 179 10.13 7.00 7.68
CA MET A 179 9.00 6.88 6.75
C MET A 179 8.08 8.08 6.91
N ILE A 180 7.51 8.53 5.79
CA ILE A 180 6.45 9.53 5.80
C ILE A 180 5.12 8.77 5.68
N LEU A 181 4.30 8.90 6.70
CA LEU A 181 2.97 8.29 6.73
C LEU A 181 1.91 9.38 6.54
N LEU A 182 0.97 9.12 5.65
CA LEU A 182 -0.19 9.96 5.46
C LEU A 182 -1.44 9.14 5.75
N PRO A 183 -2.39 9.63 6.56
CA PRO A 183 -3.66 8.96 6.75
C PRO A 183 -4.32 8.62 5.41
N GLU A 184 -4.87 7.42 5.28
CA GLU A 184 -5.43 6.91 4.02
C GLU A 184 -6.43 7.89 3.38
N GLN A 185 -7.23 8.56 4.21
CA GLN A 185 -8.21 9.55 3.74
C GLN A 185 -7.54 10.78 3.09
N MET A 186 -6.48 11.32 3.70
CA MET A 186 -5.73 12.45 3.13
C MET A 186 -5.03 12.07 1.83
N ARG A 187 -4.53 10.86 1.78
CA ARG A 187 -3.88 10.30 0.62
C ARG A 187 -4.82 10.16 -0.57
N ARG A 188 -6.01 9.58 -0.36
CA ARG A 188 -7.05 9.47 -1.41
C ARG A 188 -7.47 10.84 -1.94
N MET A 189 -7.52 11.84 -1.07
CA MET A 189 -7.77 13.23 -1.48
C MET A 189 -6.64 13.78 -2.36
N ASN A 190 -5.38 13.52 -2.02
CA ASN A 190 -4.23 13.94 -2.82
C ASN A 190 -4.20 13.24 -4.18
N ASP A 191 -4.46 11.93 -4.22
CA ASP A 191 -4.51 11.15 -5.46
C ASP A 191 -5.64 11.67 -6.38
N MET A 192 -6.81 12.00 -5.83
CA MET A 192 -7.90 12.64 -6.59
C MET A 192 -7.53 14.05 -7.08
N GLY A 193 -6.84 14.84 -6.26
CA GLY A 193 -6.36 16.17 -6.64
C GLY A 193 -5.37 16.10 -7.81
N ALA A 194 -4.40 15.20 -7.75
CA ALA A 194 -3.43 14.99 -8.82
C ALA A 194 -4.10 14.54 -10.15
N LEU A 195 -5.17 13.76 -10.07
CA LEU A 195 -5.95 13.37 -11.24
C LEU A 195 -6.74 14.53 -11.84
N MET A 196 -7.24 15.45 -11.02
CA MET A 196 -7.94 16.65 -11.48
C MET A 196 -6.97 17.62 -12.16
N ASP A 197 -5.78 17.83 -11.60
CA ASP A 197 -4.74 18.68 -12.21
C ASP A 197 -4.26 18.14 -13.58
N GLN A 198 -4.17 16.83 -13.72
CA GLN A 198 -3.83 16.20 -15.01
C GLN A 198 -4.95 16.35 -16.07
N ARG A 199 -6.20 16.52 -15.65
CA ARG A 199 -7.35 16.72 -16.56
C ARG A 199 -7.57 18.15 -17.01
N LEU A 200 -6.92 19.11 -16.37
CA LEU A 200 -7.04 20.54 -16.68
C LEU A 200 -5.67 21.15 -17.02
N PRO A 201 -5.12 20.89 -18.22
CA PRO A 201 -3.91 21.58 -18.63
C PRO A 201 -4.25 23.05 -18.88
N GLY A 202 -3.83 23.93 -17.97
CA GLY A 202 -3.96 25.37 -18.15
C GLY A 202 -4.38 26.18 -16.92
N LEU A 203 -4.49 25.59 -15.74
CA LEU A 203 -4.62 26.37 -14.51
C LEU A 203 -3.22 26.72 -13.96
N PRO A 204 -2.97 27.99 -13.59
CA PRO A 204 -1.68 28.39 -13.08
C PRO A 204 -1.42 27.77 -11.71
N ASP A 205 -0.16 27.35 -11.49
CA ASP A 205 0.37 26.87 -10.23
C ASP A 205 0.08 27.88 -9.11
N HIS A 206 -0.83 27.56 -8.23
CA HIS A 206 -0.96 28.25 -6.96
C HIS A 206 0.05 27.64 -5.98
N HIS A 207 1.29 28.09 -6.08
CA HIS A 207 2.23 28.00 -4.98
C HIS A 207 1.76 28.94 -3.85
N VAL A 208 1.34 28.36 -2.75
CA VAL A 208 1.28 29.03 -1.45
C VAL A 208 2.03 28.16 -0.45
#